data_78c335644777896a04a1496f16f13d3f
#
_entry.id   78c335644777896a04a1496f16f13d3f
#
_cell.length_a   1.000
_cell.length_b   1.000
_cell.length_c   1.000
_cell.angle_alpha   90.00
_cell.angle_beta   90.00
_cell.angle_gamma   90.00
#
_symmetry.space_group_name_H-M   'P 1'
#
loop_
_entity.id
_entity.type
_entity.pdbx_description
1 polymer ?
#
loop_
_entity_poly.entity_id
_entity_poly.type
_entity_poly.pdbx_seq_one_letter_code
_entity_poly.pdbx_strand_id
1 'polypeptide(L)'
;MIADNPGQFFLRVCGLCFLVTVFLFPSPVCAADAGFTQFIASLWPEAQQAGVSRATFDAETRGLEPDYKLPDLLLPGRPSTGAPSQAEFVQVPADYVNEASIARLAAEGQRLLVKHRATLGAIEARFGVPPTIILAIWGRETDYGRYTLPYDAVRVLATQAYVGRRKEQYRKEFILALKIISDGDATRKEMRSSWAGATGLTQFLPSEFYQHGVDFDGNGHRNIWTSVPDALASAAQQLVNKGWQPGLRWAYEVTAPADVDCTQGVAEVTKPIGDWLRAGFVPVRGQKLSAAEQAQPASLLQPEGIYGPAFLTTKNYFVIKEYNFSDLYVLFVGHLSDRMTSPQPFATPWSASTQLRTADVEAMQRELTRVGLYSDKLDGKAGMKTRAALGAYQKSAGLKVDCWPSEAVLRSIRAAK
;
A
#
# COMPACT_ATOMS: atom_id res chain seq x y z
N MET A 1 75.03 -36.01 36.37
CA MET A 1 75.12 -36.87 37.55
C MET A 1 73.86 -37.72 37.58
N ILE A 2 73.99 -38.95 37.30
CA ILE A 2 73.62 -40.16 38.02
C ILE A 2 72.11 -40.35 38.02
N ALA A 3 71.53 -41.19 37.19
CA ALA A 3 71.30 -42.70 37.37
C ALA A 3 70.12 -42.91 38.33
N ASP A 4 69.13 -43.78 38.15
CA ASP A 4 69.03 -45.13 37.58
C ASP A 4 67.58 -45.55 37.39
N ASN A 5 67.36 -46.48 36.50
CA ASN A 5 66.19 -47.33 36.24
C ASN A 5 66.07 -48.43 37.33
N PRO A 6 65.16 -49.39 37.41
CA PRO A 6 63.96 -49.76 36.60
C PRO A 6 62.81 -50.32 37.46
N GLY A 7 61.70 -50.67 36.83
CA GLY A 7 60.66 -51.49 37.45
C GLY A 7 59.46 -51.81 36.51
N GLN A 8 59.51 -52.92 35.85
CA GLN A 8 58.42 -53.54 35.11
C GLN A 8 57.30 -54.01 36.03
N PHE A 9 56.01 -53.66 35.68
CA PHE A 9 54.86 -54.44 36.14
C PHE A 9 53.90 -54.68 34.99
N PHE A 10 53.71 -55.90 34.60
CA PHE A 10 52.65 -56.36 33.70
C PHE A 10 51.29 -56.20 34.35
N LEU A 11 50.37 -55.52 33.68
CA LEU A 11 48.94 -55.66 34.00
C LEU A 11 48.11 -55.82 32.74
N ARG A 12 47.35 -56.90 32.72
CA ARG A 12 46.43 -57.37 31.67
C ARG A 12 45.38 -56.36 31.40
N VAL A 13 45.24 -55.94 30.14
CA VAL A 13 44.12 -55.15 29.65
C VAL A 13 43.01 -56.09 29.22
N CYS A 14 41.92 -56.11 29.97
CA CYS A 14 40.60 -56.60 29.54
C CYS A 14 39.98 -55.61 28.56
N GLY A 15 39.84 -56.03 27.31
CA GLY A 15 39.14 -55.27 26.29
C GLY A 15 37.65 -55.23 26.55
N LEU A 16 37.11 -54.05 26.88
CA LEU A 16 35.69 -53.77 26.93
C LEU A 16 35.32 -53.06 25.61
N CYS A 17 34.76 -53.85 24.68
CA CYS A 17 34.16 -53.28 23.45
C CYS A 17 32.92 -52.48 23.84
N PHE A 18 33.01 -51.13 23.84
CA PHE A 18 31.83 -50.25 23.88
C PHE A 18 31.19 -50.26 22.50
N LEU A 19 30.06 -50.97 22.36
CA LEU A 19 29.15 -50.81 21.20
C LEU A 19 28.48 -49.45 21.34
N VAL A 20 28.95 -48.43 20.54
CA VAL A 20 28.25 -47.16 20.39
C VAL A 20 27.06 -47.39 19.45
N THR A 21 25.90 -47.60 20.06
CA THR A 21 24.63 -47.61 19.34
C THR A 21 24.31 -46.18 18.94
N VAL A 22 24.58 -45.78 17.71
CA VAL A 22 24.15 -44.50 17.12
C VAL A 22 22.62 -44.57 16.95
N PHE A 23 21.89 -44.00 17.89
CA PHE A 23 20.47 -43.69 17.70
C PHE A 23 20.35 -42.61 16.62
N LEU A 24 20.10 -43.01 15.39
CA LEU A 24 19.58 -42.13 14.34
C LEU A 24 18.18 -41.72 14.76
N PHE A 25 18.06 -40.60 15.47
CA PHE A 25 16.78 -39.92 15.61
C PHE A 25 16.37 -39.44 14.22
N PRO A 26 15.24 -39.91 13.67
CA PRO A 26 14.73 -39.34 12.46
C PRO A 26 14.42 -37.85 12.79
N SER A 27 15.09 -36.94 12.08
CA SER A 27 14.72 -35.53 12.09
C SER A 27 13.21 -35.47 11.82
N PRO A 28 12.40 -34.70 12.56
CA PRO A 28 10.98 -34.54 12.24
C PRO A 28 10.88 -33.98 10.84
N VAL A 29 10.58 -34.84 9.89
CA VAL A 29 10.08 -34.41 8.58
C VAL A 29 8.81 -33.66 8.92
N CYS A 30 8.80 -32.35 8.75
CA CYS A 30 7.62 -31.53 8.88
C CYS A 30 6.56 -32.17 7.97
N ALA A 31 5.56 -32.82 8.58
CA ALA A 31 4.51 -33.45 7.79
C ALA A 31 3.84 -32.33 6.98
N ALA A 32 3.90 -32.46 5.65
CA ALA A 32 3.23 -31.50 4.77
C ALA A 32 1.78 -31.35 5.22
N ASP A 33 1.26 -30.11 5.27
CA ASP A 33 -0.14 -29.86 5.59
C ASP A 33 -1.02 -30.52 4.53
N ALA A 34 -1.58 -31.69 4.87
CA ALA A 34 -2.37 -32.48 3.95
C ALA A 34 -3.61 -31.74 3.47
N GLY A 35 -4.22 -30.91 4.32
CA GLY A 35 -5.36 -30.08 3.96
C GLY A 35 -4.98 -29.00 2.95
N PHE A 36 -3.83 -28.35 3.14
CA PHE A 36 -3.29 -27.38 2.20
C PHE A 36 -2.96 -28.03 0.85
N THR A 37 -2.30 -29.18 0.89
CA THR A 37 -1.95 -29.93 -0.34
C THR A 37 -3.20 -30.32 -1.14
N GLN A 38 -4.25 -30.81 -0.46
CA GLN A 38 -5.53 -31.12 -1.09
C GLN A 38 -6.23 -29.87 -1.64
N PHE A 39 -6.19 -28.78 -0.88
CA PHE A 39 -6.73 -27.49 -1.34
C PHE A 39 -6.04 -27.03 -2.62
N ILE A 40 -4.70 -27.01 -2.67
CA ILE A 40 -3.94 -26.63 -3.88
C ILE A 40 -4.31 -27.54 -5.06
N ALA A 41 -4.36 -28.86 -4.86
CA ALA A 41 -4.73 -29.79 -5.93
C ALA A 41 -6.15 -29.51 -6.46
N SER A 42 -7.07 -29.10 -5.61
CA SER A 42 -8.45 -28.77 -6.00
C SER A 42 -8.57 -27.53 -6.91
N LEU A 43 -7.54 -26.68 -6.96
CA LEU A 43 -7.53 -25.47 -7.79
C LEU A 43 -7.16 -25.72 -9.25
N TRP A 44 -6.70 -26.93 -9.60
CA TRP A 44 -6.29 -27.25 -10.96
C TRP A 44 -7.33 -26.93 -12.04
N PRO A 45 -8.63 -27.30 -11.89
CA PRO A 45 -9.62 -27.01 -12.93
C PRO A 45 -9.74 -25.52 -13.24
N GLU A 46 -9.68 -24.67 -12.23
CA GLU A 46 -9.74 -23.21 -12.40
C GLU A 46 -8.44 -22.66 -13.01
N ALA A 47 -7.28 -23.17 -12.58
CA ALA A 47 -5.98 -22.81 -13.14
C ALA A 47 -5.92 -23.19 -14.63
N GLN A 48 -6.40 -24.38 -15.00
CA GLN A 48 -6.51 -24.82 -16.38
C GLN A 48 -7.44 -23.91 -17.19
N GLN A 49 -8.61 -23.57 -16.66
CA GLN A 49 -9.54 -22.64 -17.29
C GLN A 49 -8.95 -21.25 -17.50
N ALA A 50 -8.11 -20.78 -16.57
CA ALA A 50 -7.39 -19.53 -16.69
C ALA A 50 -6.22 -19.58 -17.69
N GLY A 51 -5.88 -20.76 -18.23
CA GLY A 51 -4.79 -20.95 -19.20
C GLY A 51 -3.43 -21.28 -18.58
N VAL A 52 -3.38 -21.70 -17.30
CA VAL A 52 -2.15 -22.20 -16.68
C VAL A 52 -1.79 -23.55 -17.27
N SER A 53 -0.56 -23.75 -17.71
CA SER A 53 -0.11 -25.06 -18.18
C SER A 53 -0.01 -26.07 -17.02
N ARG A 54 -0.28 -27.34 -17.31
CA ARG A 54 -0.12 -28.40 -16.30
C ARG A 54 1.29 -28.45 -15.75
N ALA A 55 2.28 -28.28 -16.62
CA ALA A 55 3.70 -28.28 -16.23
C ALA A 55 4.02 -27.17 -15.24
N THR A 56 3.54 -25.93 -15.49
CA THR A 56 3.72 -24.79 -14.56
C THR A 56 2.99 -25.05 -13.25
N PHE A 57 1.74 -25.51 -13.29
CA PHE A 57 1.00 -25.79 -12.07
C PHE A 57 1.72 -26.79 -11.20
N ASP A 58 2.15 -27.93 -11.76
CA ASP A 58 2.85 -28.97 -11.00
C ASP A 58 4.23 -28.53 -10.51
N ALA A 59 4.96 -27.74 -11.29
CA ALA A 59 6.27 -27.23 -10.91
C ALA A 59 6.18 -26.25 -9.74
N GLU A 60 5.27 -25.29 -9.82
CA GLU A 60 5.16 -24.18 -8.85
C GLU A 60 4.42 -24.57 -7.56
N THR A 61 3.64 -25.66 -7.61
CA THR A 61 2.92 -26.14 -6.42
C THR A 61 3.60 -27.32 -5.74
N ARG A 62 4.60 -27.94 -6.37
CA ARG A 62 5.35 -29.06 -5.78
C ARG A 62 6.06 -28.65 -4.49
N GLY A 63 5.69 -29.30 -3.39
CA GLY A 63 6.28 -29.01 -2.07
C GLY A 63 5.95 -27.61 -1.54
N LEU A 64 4.91 -26.95 -2.09
CA LEU A 64 4.44 -25.67 -1.58
C LEU A 64 3.83 -25.88 -0.20
N GLU A 65 4.31 -25.11 0.78
CA GLU A 65 3.82 -25.11 2.15
C GLU A 65 3.24 -23.74 2.52
N PRO A 66 2.17 -23.69 3.32
CA PRO A 66 1.60 -22.42 3.75
C PRO A 66 2.55 -21.67 4.68
N ASP A 67 2.43 -20.35 4.72
CA ASP A 67 3.12 -19.50 5.68
C ASP A 67 2.15 -18.99 6.73
N TYR A 68 1.98 -19.74 7.81
CA TYR A 68 1.09 -19.37 8.92
C TYR A 68 1.57 -18.18 9.77
N LYS A 69 2.70 -17.55 9.41
CA LYS A 69 3.20 -16.33 10.04
C LYS A 69 2.70 -15.06 9.35
N LEU A 70 2.08 -15.21 8.19
CA LEU A 70 1.47 -14.07 7.49
C LEU A 70 0.37 -13.43 8.33
N PRO A 71 0.18 -12.13 8.22
CA PRO A 71 -0.95 -11.43 8.85
C PRO A 71 -2.28 -11.71 8.12
N ASP A 72 -3.38 -11.30 8.74
CA ASP A 72 -4.75 -11.39 8.20
C ASP A 72 -5.24 -12.82 7.94
N LEU A 73 -4.71 -13.79 8.70
CA LEU A 73 -5.12 -15.19 8.63
C LEU A 73 -6.22 -15.51 9.65
N LEU A 74 -7.11 -16.43 9.27
CA LEU A 74 -8.15 -17.03 10.12
C LEU A 74 -7.74 -18.47 10.48
N LEU A 75 -6.99 -18.63 11.57
CA LEU A 75 -6.50 -19.93 12.01
C LEU A 75 -7.38 -20.49 13.15
N PRO A 76 -7.79 -21.78 13.08
CA PRO A 76 -8.53 -22.40 14.16
C PRO A 76 -7.83 -22.27 15.52
N GLY A 77 -8.56 -21.86 16.56
CA GLY A 77 -8.03 -21.73 17.91
C GLY A 77 -7.05 -20.56 18.14
N ARG A 78 -6.85 -19.69 17.15
CA ARG A 78 -6.05 -18.46 17.30
C ARG A 78 -6.94 -17.22 17.08
N PRO A 79 -6.81 -16.18 17.93
CA PRO A 79 -7.46 -14.91 17.62
C PRO A 79 -6.93 -14.39 16.27
N SER A 80 -7.84 -13.88 15.43
CA SER A 80 -7.42 -13.24 14.19
C SER A 80 -6.53 -12.04 14.50
N THR A 81 -5.33 -12.01 13.92
CA THR A 81 -4.41 -10.88 14.08
C THR A 81 -4.88 -9.63 13.32
N GLY A 82 -5.91 -9.78 12.48
CA GLY A 82 -6.32 -8.72 11.54
C GLY A 82 -5.27 -8.45 10.44
N ALA A 83 -5.61 -7.61 9.50
CA ALA A 83 -4.60 -7.04 8.62
C ALA A 83 -3.68 -6.12 9.44
N PRO A 84 -2.36 -6.09 9.15
CA PRO A 84 -1.49 -5.09 9.77
C PRO A 84 -2.08 -3.71 9.52
N SER A 85 -2.05 -2.87 10.55
CA SER A 85 -2.41 -1.48 10.38
C SER A 85 -1.46 -0.86 9.36
N GLN A 86 -2.01 -0.50 8.21
CA GLN A 86 -1.22 0.18 7.18
C GLN A 86 -0.90 1.59 7.66
N ALA A 87 0.36 2.01 7.47
CA ALA A 87 0.88 3.28 7.99
C ALA A 87 0.00 4.49 7.64
N GLU A 88 -0.54 4.51 6.44
CA GLU A 88 -1.44 5.56 5.92
C GLU A 88 -2.78 5.69 6.65
N PHE A 89 -3.12 4.75 7.52
CA PHE A 89 -4.36 4.78 8.29
C PHE A 89 -4.15 4.92 9.80
N VAL A 90 -2.91 4.81 10.27
CA VAL A 90 -2.58 4.84 11.70
C VAL A 90 -1.56 5.91 12.08
N GLN A 91 -0.78 6.39 11.12
CA GLN A 91 0.15 7.49 11.36
C GLN A 91 -0.57 8.84 11.25
N VAL A 92 -0.11 9.81 12.02
CA VAL A 92 -0.52 11.20 11.81
C VAL A 92 0.03 11.71 10.47
N PRO A 93 -0.65 12.66 9.81
CA PRO A 93 -0.23 13.18 8.52
C PRO A 93 1.24 13.65 8.49
N ALA A 94 1.71 14.30 9.55
CA ALA A 94 3.10 14.77 9.68
C ALA A 94 4.15 13.66 9.60
N ASP A 95 3.85 12.48 10.17
CA ASP A 95 4.78 11.34 10.16
C ASP A 95 4.75 10.59 8.83
N TYR A 96 3.55 10.45 8.24
CA TYR A 96 3.41 9.75 6.97
C TYR A 96 3.94 10.59 5.79
N VAL A 97 3.58 11.88 5.73
CA VAL A 97 4.06 12.85 4.72
C VAL A 97 5.30 13.56 5.27
N ASN A 98 6.31 12.75 5.65
CA ASN A 98 7.52 13.24 6.29
C ASN A 98 8.44 13.94 5.28
N GLU A 99 8.72 15.22 5.50
CA GLU A 99 9.50 16.06 4.58
C GLU A 99 10.94 15.56 4.36
N ALA A 100 11.60 14.98 5.36
CA ALA A 100 12.95 14.45 5.19
C ALA A 100 12.94 13.23 4.25
N SER A 101 11.96 12.35 4.39
CA SER A 101 11.76 11.20 3.49
C SER A 101 11.42 11.65 2.08
N ILE A 102 10.51 12.61 1.94
CA ILE A 102 10.12 13.18 0.64
C ILE A 102 11.31 13.87 -0.04
N ALA A 103 12.09 14.66 0.69
CA ALA A 103 13.28 15.33 0.13
C ALA A 103 14.31 14.32 -0.39
N ARG A 104 14.56 13.24 0.36
CA ARG A 104 15.44 12.14 -0.06
C ARG A 104 14.96 11.48 -1.35
N LEU A 105 13.66 11.13 -1.39
CA LEU A 105 13.05 10.49 -2.56
C LEU A 105 13.00 11.46 -3.76
N ALA A 106 12.69 12.73 -3.54
CA ALA A 106 12.68 13.74 -4.60
C ALA A 106 14.05 13.93 -5.25
N ALA A 107 15.12 13.97 -4.44
CA ALA A 107 16.48 14.05 -4.95
C ALA A 107 16.87 12.83 -5.81
N GLU A 108 16.42 11.64 -5.43
CA GLU A 108 16.61 10.44 -6.26
C GLU A 108 15.72 10.47 -7.50
N GLY A 109 14.45 10.87 -7.36
CA GLY A 109 13.53 11.04 -8.48
C GLY A 109 14.08 12.00 -9.54
N GLN A 110 14.70 13.13 -9.13
CA GLN A 110 15.38 14.07 -10.07
C GLN A 110 16.50 13.38 -10.86
N ARG A 111 17.30 12.51 -10.22
CA ARG A 111 18.34 11.74 -10.92
C ARG A 111 17.72 10.76 -11.94
N LEU A 112 16.62 10.11 -11.55
CA LEU A 112 15.91 9.17 -12.41
C LEU A 112 15.18 9.86 -13.57
N LEU A 113 14.66 11.08 -13.39
CA LEU A 113 14.13 11.92 -14.49
C LEU A 113 15.18 12.14 -15.58
N VAL A 114 16.44 12.38 -15.18
CA VAL A 114 17.54 12.53 -16.14
C VAL A 114 17.93 11.21 -16.76
N LYS A 115 18.13 10.17 -15.91
CA LYS A 115 18.56 8.84 -16.35
C LYS A 115 17.60 8.19 -17.34
N HIS A 116 16.30 8.32 -17.12
CA HIS A 116 15.26 7.69 -17.92
C HIS A 116 14.50 8.67 -18.81
N ARG A 117 15.10 9.83 -19.13
CA ARG A 117 14.44 10.93 -19.86
C ARG A 117 13.72 10.48 -21.12
N ALA A 118 14.36 9.66 -21.97
CA ALA A 118 13.78 9.21 -23.23
C ALA A 118 12.56 8.31 -22.98
N THR A 119 12.69 7.33 -22.11
CA THR A 119 11.60 6.41 -21.73
C THR A 119 10.43 7.15 -21.12
N LEU A 120 10.69 8.01 -20.14
CA LEU A 120 9.66 8.79 -19.45
C LEU A 120 8.94 9.76 -20.39
N GLY A 121 9.68 10.42 -21.30
CA GLY A 121 9.07 11.28 -22.33
C GLY A 121 8.19 10.50 -23.30
N ALA A 122 8.59 9.29 -23.69
CA ALA A 122 7.76 8.44 -24.55
C ALA A 122 6.50 7.93 -23.79
N ILE A 123 6.62 7.62 -22.50
CA ILE A 123 5.48 7.23 -21.65
C ILE A 123 4.51 8.42 -21.51
N GLU A 124 5.02 9.62 -21.21
CA GLU A 124 4.19 10.84 -21.11
C GLU A 124 3.47 11.13 -22.43
N ALA A 125 4.17 11.04 -23.54
CA ALA A 125 3.57 11.24 -24.87
C ALA A 125 2.46 10.23 -25.18
N ARG A 126 2.59 8.99 -24.73
CA ARG A 126 1.59 7.92 -24.96
C ARG A 126 0.41 7.99 -24.00
N PHE A 127 0.65 8.26 -22.71
CA PHE A 127 -0.33 8.12 -21.65
C PHE A 127 -0.81 9.46 -21.07
N GLY A 128 -0.11 10.57 -21.35
CA GLY A 128 -0.45 11.88 -20.79
C GLY A 128 -0.23 12.00 -19.27
N VAL A 129 0.50 11.07 -18.67
CA VAL A 129 0.81 11.08 -17.24
C VAL A 129 2.20 11.68 -17.04
N PRO A 130 2.35 12.72 -16.21
CA PRO A 130 3.66 13.35 -15.99
C PRO A 130 4.69 12.35 -15.42
N PRO A 131 5.94 12.39 -15.91
CA PRO A 131 7.04 11.58 -15.39
C PRO A 131 7.20 11.61 -13.86
N THR A 132 6.96 12.79 -13.27
CA THR A 132 7.09 12.98 -11.83
C THR A 132 6.06 12.19 -11.00
N ILE A 133 4.82 12.06 -11.51
CA ILE A 133 3.78 11.24 -10.86
C ILE A 133 4.15 9.76 -10.92
N ILE A 134 4.60 9.28 -12.08
CA ILE A 134 4.99 7.87 -12.27
C ILE A 134 6.19 7.53 -11.35
N LEU A 135 7.20 8.39 -11.31
CA LEU A 135 8.35 8.22 -10.43
C LEU A 135 7.96 8.33 -8.94
N ALA A 136 7.01 9.19 -8.59
CA ALA A 136 6.54 9.31 -7.21
C ALA A 136 5.86 8.02 -6.73
N ILE A 137 5.07 7.37 -7.58
CA ILE A 137 4.50 6.04 -7.30
C ILE A 137 5.63 5.03 -7.10
N TRP A 138 6.56 4.90 -8.05
CA TRP A 138 7.68 3.98 -7.93
C TRP A 138 8.52 4.23 -6.67
N GLY A 139 8.79 5.50 -6.36
CA GLY A 139 9.50 5.87 -5.12
C GLY A 139 8.75 5.48 -3.86
N ARG A 140 7.43 5.66 -3.84
CA ARG A 140 6.58 5.31 -2.69
C ARG A 140 6.45 3.80 -2.50
N GLU A 141 6.28 3.05 -3.59
CA GLU A 141 6.02 1.60 -3.53
C GLU A 141 7.26 0.79 -3.16
N THR A 142 8.41 1.06 -3.79
CA THR A 142 9.59 0.22 -3.62
C THR A 142 10.89 1.00 -3.41
N ASP A 143 10.83 2.27 -3.02
CA ASP A 143 12.03 3.12 -2.92
C ASP A 143 12.87 3.06 -4.22
N TYR A 144 12.20 3.19 -5.37
CA TYR A 144 12.81 3.06 -6.70
C TYR A 144 13.47 1.68 -6.94
N GLY A 145 12.85 0.63 -6.45
CA GLY A 145 13.35 -0.74 -6.58
C GLY A 145 14.44 -1.13 -5.59
N ARG A 146 14.80 -0.24 -4.64
CA ARG A 146 15.81 -0.54 -3.60
C ARG A 146 15.27 -1.39 -2.46
N TYR A 147 13.96 -1.33 -2.22
CA TYR A 147 13.32 -2.14 -1.18
C TYR A 147 13.18 -3.58 -1.66
N THR A 148 13.85 -4.50 -0.96
CA THR A 148 13.73 -5.93 -1.25
C THR A 148 12.46 -6.48 -0.62
N LEU A 149 11.53 -6.91 -1.45
CA LEU A 149 10.27 -7.52 -1.02
C LEU A 149 10.55 -8.87 -0.34
N PRO A 150 10.03 -9.10 0.88
CA PRO A 150 10.48 -10.24 1.70
C PRO A 150 9.85 -11.58 1.35
N TYR A 151 8.71 -11.61 0.66
CA TYR A 151 7.91 -12.81 0.49
C TYR A 151 7.96 -13.37 -0.95
N ASP A 152 7.63 -14.64 -1.10
CA ASP A 152 7.34 -15.34 -2.35
C ASP A 152 5.84 -15.14 -2.66
N ALA A 153 5.51 -14.47 -3.77
CA ALA A 153 4.13 -14.15 -4.13
C ALA A 153 3.23 -15.40 -4.25
N VAL A 154 3.74 -16.46 -4.87
CA VAL A 154 3.00 -17.72 -5.04
C VAL A 154 2.64 -18.30 -3.68
N ARG A 155 3.60 -18.37 -2.76
CA ARG A 155 3.38 -18.88 -1.39
C ARG A 155 2.42 -18.01 -0.59
N VAL A 156 2.58 -16.69 -0.65
CA VAL A 156 1.70 -15.73 0.04
C VAL A 156 0.27 -15.90 -0.43
N LEU A 157 0.05 -15.84 -1.74
CA LEU A 157 -1.29 -15.89 -2.34
C LEU A 157 -1.97 -17.24 -2.09
N ALA A 158 -1.23 -18.35 -2.17
CA ALA A 158 -1.73 -19.67 -1.83
C ALA A 158 -2.17 -19.76 -0.36
N THR A 159 -1.35 -19.23 0.57
CA THR A 159 -1.66 -19.23 2.00
C THR A 159 -2.89 -18.38 2.30
N GLN A 160 -2.96 -17.17 1.74
CA GLN A 160 -4.10 -16.27 1.89
C GLN A 160 -5.39 -16.85 1.27
N ALA A 161 -5.27 -17.57 0.14
CA ALA A 161 -6.39 -18.29 -0.46
C ALA A 161 -6.91 -19.42 0.44
N TYR A 162 -6.03 -20.10 1.15
CA TYR A 162 -6.37 -21.23 2.01
C TYR A 162 -6.99 -20.77 3.35
N VAL A 163 -6.31 -19.89 4.09
CA VAL A 163 -6.68 -19.51 5.46
C VAL A 163 -6.79 -18.00 5.69
N GLY A 164 -6.66 -17.18 4.66
CA GLY A 164 -6.83 -15.73 4.77
C GLY A 164 -8.28 -15.31 4.98
N ARG A 165 -8.50 -14.06 5.37
CA ARG A 165 -9.83 -13.47 5.56
C ARG A 165 -10.57 -13.29 4.22
N ARG A 166 -9.83 -13.04 3.13
CA ARG A 166 -10.37 -12.76 1.79
C ARG A 166 -10.06 -13.90 0.82
N LYS A 167 -10.40 -15.14 1.21
CA LYS A 167 -10.03 -16.37 0.48
C LYS A 167 -10.33 -16.32 -1.02
N GLU A 168 -11.54 -15.93 -1.39
CA GLU A 168 -11.96 -15.90 -2.80
C GLU A 168 -11.18 -14.90 -3.64
N GLN A 169 -10.84 -13.74 -3.08
CA GLN A 169 -9.97 -12.78 -3.75
C GLN A 169 -8.58 -13.39 -3.97
N TYR A 170 -7.97 -13.91 -2.92
CA TYR A 170 -6.61 -14.45 -3.00
C TYR A 170 -6.51 -15.74 -3.83
N ARG A 171 -7.61 -16.52 -3.92
CA ARG A 171 -7.69 -17.66 -4.81
C ARG A 171 -7.53 -17.25 -6.28
N LYS A 172 -8.21 -16.19 -6.69
CA LYS A 172 -8.06 -15.62 -8.05
C LYS A 172 -6.66 -15.09 -8.28
N GLU A 173 -6.10 -14.35 -7.30
CA GLU A 173 -4.76 -13.80 -7.40
C GLU A 173 -3.69 -14.90 -7.49
N PHE A 174 -3.85 -16.00 -6.74
CA PHE A 174 -2.95 -17.17 -6.82
C PHE A 174 -2.95 -17.81 -8.21
N ILE A 175 -4.13 -18.02 -8.78
CA ILE A 175 -4.26 -18.60 -10.14
C ILE A 175 -3.63 -17.68 -11.18
N LEU A 176 -3.86 -16.37 -11.08
CA LEU A 176 -3.26 -15.39 -11.99
C LEU A 176 -1.74 -15.27 -11.80
N ALA A 177 -1.21 -15.44 -10.58
CA ALA A 177 0.23 -15.52 -10.35
C ALA A 177 0.87 -16.71 -11.07
N LEU A 178 0.24 -17.89 -11.00
CA LEU A 178 0.67 -19.07 -11.78
C LEU A 178 0.57 -18.82 -13.29
N LYS A 179 -0.45 -18.10 -13.72
CA LYS A 179 -0.62 -17.75 -15.14
C LYS A 179 0.49 -16.81 -15.61
N ILE A 180 0.89 -15.81 -14.85
CA ILE A 180 2.03 -14.94 -15.18
C ILE A 180 3.29 -15.77 -15.45
N ILE A 181 3.57 -16.77 -14.61
CA ILE A 181 4.71 -17.68 -14.79
C ILE A 181 4.51 -18.56 -16.03
N SER A 182 3.28 -19.06 -16.26
CA SER A 182 2.96 -19.89 -17.41
C SER A 182 3.06 -19.14 -18.75
N ASP A 183 2.70 -17.84 -18.75
CA ASP A 183 2.82 -16.96 -19.92
C ASP A 183 4.29 -16.54 -20.19
N GLY A 184 5.21 -16.77 -19.23
CA GLY A 184 6.61 -16.42 -19.35
C GLY A 184 6.91 -14.93 -19.06
N ASP A 185 5.95 -14.18 -18.52
CA ASP A 185 6.14 -12.77 -18.19
C ASP A 185 7.09 -12.59 -16.97
N ALA A 186 7.12 -13.56 -16.05
CA ALA A 186 8.06 -13.62 -14.92
C ALA A 186 8.35 -15.04 -14.46
N THR A 187 9.47 -15.22 -13.79
CA THR A 187 9.79 -16.42 -13.03
C THR A 187 9.31 -16.28 -11.58
N ARG A 188 9.05 -17.40 -10.88
CA ARG A 188 8.72 -17.39 -9.45
C ARG A 188 9.76 -16.64 -8.61
N LYS A 189 11.04 -16.76 -8.96
CA LYS A 189 12.14 -16.10 -8.25
C LYS A 189 12.01 -14.58 -8.30
N GLU A 190 11.57 -14.03 -9.42
CA GLU A 190 11.35 -12.61 -9.63
C GLU A 190 10.09 -12.11 -8.91
N MET A 191 9.08 -12.98 -8.77
CA MET A 191 7.80 -12.63 -8.13
C MET A 191 7.92 -12.53 -6.60
N ARG A 192 8.80 -11.61 -6.14
CA ARG A 192 8.84 -11.21 -4.74
C ARG A 192 7.68 -10.27 -4.46
N SER A 193 7.12 -10.34 -3.24
CA SER A 193 5.87 -9.63 -2.92
C SER A 193 5.83 -9.04 -1.51
N SER A 194 4.84 -8.20 -1.28
CA SER A 194 4.35 -7.85 0.04
C SER A 194 3.66 -9.04 0.71
N TRP A 195 3.30 -8.93 1.99
CA TRP A 195 2.51 -9.93 2.72
C TRP A 195 1.12 -10.17 2.11
N ALA A 196 0.63 -9.23 1.31
CA ALA A 196 -0.66 -9.29 0.62
C ALA A 196 -0.55 -9.71 -0.85
N GLY A 197 0.66 -10.08 -1.33
CA GLY A 197 0.86 -10.58 -2.68
C GLY A 197 1.11 -9.50 -3.75
N ALA A 198 1.13 -8.21 -3.41
CA ALA A 198 1.51 -7.17 -4.34
C ALA A 198 2.99 -7.31 -4.72
N THR A 199 3.30 -7.23 -6.01
CA THR A 199 4.59 -7.60 -6.60
C THR A 199 5.10 -6.61 -7.64
N GLY A 200 6.36 -6.69 -7.99
CA GLY A 200 7.01 -5.83 -8.97
C GLY A 200 7.38 -4.44 -8.43
N LEU A 201 8.00 -3.64 -9.30
CA LEU A 201 8.52 -2.30 -8.95
C LEU A 201 7.41 -1.33 -8.53
N THR A 202 6.19 -1.50 -9.04
CA THR A 202 5.02 -0.66 -8.82
C THR A 202 3.92 -1.35 -8.00
N GLN A 203 4.21 -2.53 -7.42
CA GLN A 203 3.37 -3.23 -6.43
C GLN A 203 1.97 -3.58 -6.92
N PHE A 204 1.86 -4.23 -8.08
CA PHE A 204 0.60 -4.75 -8.60
C PHE A 204 0.21 -6.09 -7.98
N LEU A 205 -1.08 -6.30 -7.78
CA LEU A 205 -1.62 -7.66 -7.68
C LEU A 205 -1.60 -8.34 -9.06
N PRO A 206 -1.57 -9.68 -9.14
CA PRO A 206 -1.63 -10.38 -10.42
C PRO A 206 -2.80 -9.99 -11.32
N SER A 207 -3.96 -9.69 -10.75
CA SER A 207 -5.13 -9.21 -11.51
C SER A 207 -4.90 -7.82 -12.11
N GLU A 208 -4.24 -6.93 -11.39
CA GLU A 208 -3.88 -5.59 -11.88
C GLU A 208 -2.83 -5.67 -12.98
N PHE A 209 -1.88 -6.61 -12.87
CA PHE A 209 -0.91 -6.88 -13.93
C PHE A 209 -1.61 -7.24 -15.24
N TYR A 210 -2.63 -8.11 -15.24
CA TYR A 210 -3.37 -8.45 -16.46
C TYR A 210 -4.22 -7.29 -16.98
N GLN A 211 -4.68 -6.40 -16.13
CA GLN A 211 -5.48 -5.24 -16.53
C GLN A 211 -4.64 -4.09 -17.06
N HIS A 212 -3.42 -3.91 -16.55
CA HIS A 212 -2.64 -2.69 -16.73
C HIS A 212 -1.21 -2.93 -17.23
N GLY A 213 -0.72 -4.18 -17.22
CA GLY A 213 0.62 -4.53 -17.66
C GLY A 213 0.87 -4.17 -19.13
N VAL A 214 1.98 -3.49 -19.39
CA VAL A 214 2.40 -3.03 -20.72
C VAL A 214 3.79 -3.57 -21.03
N ASP A 215 3.95 -4.21 -22.18
CA ASP A 215 5.25 -4.43 -22.82
C ASP A 215 5.64 -3.12 -23.52
N PHE A 216 6.45 -2.31 -22.87
CA PHE A 216 6.84 -0.98 -23.37
C PHE A 216 8.19 -1.00 -24.07
N ASP A 217 9.07 -1.91 -23.70
CA ASP A 217 10.37 -2.08 -24.37
C ASP A 217 10.27 -2.98 -25.63
N GLY A 218 9.10 -3.61 -25.86
CA GLY A 218 8.79 -4.33 -27.10
C GLY A 218 9.47 -5.69 -27.22
N ASN A 219 9.84 -6.31 -26.10
CA ASN A 219 10.52 -7.60 -26.06
C ASN A 219 9.57 -8.82 -26.12
N GLY A 220 8.25 -8.60 -26.11
CA GLY A 220 7.21 -9.62 -26.15
C GLY A 220 6.70 -10.06 -24.77
N HIS A 221 7.23 -9.51 -23.69
CA HIS A 221 6.85 -9.80 -22.31
C HIS A 221 6.56 -8.51 -21.53
N ARG A 222 5.59 -8.58 -20.63
CA ARG A 222 5.22 -7.46 -19.74
C ARG A 222 5.94 -7.63 -18.41
N ASN A 223 7.14 -7.10 -18.29
CA ASN A 223 7.98 -7.33 -17.12
C ASN A 223 7.99 -6.15 -16.14
N ILE A 224 7.08 -6.14 -15.17
CA ILE A 224 7.03 -5.12 -14.11
C ILE A 224 8.04 -5.37 -12.97
N TRP A 225 8.79 -6.46 -12.98
CA TRP A 225 9.72 -6.86 -11.89
C TRP A 225 11.13 -6.34 -12.14
N THR A 226 11.62 -6.43 -13.39
CA THR A 226 13.01 -6.11 -13.74
C THR A 226 13.14 -5.13 -14.90
N SER A 227 12.10 -4.94 -15.74
CA SER A 227 12.05 -3.90 -16.77
C SER A 227 11.46 -2.61 -16.20
N VAL A 228 12.33 -1.60 -16.03
CA VAL A 228 11.88 -0.26 -15.59
C VAL A 228 10.92 0.38 -16.60
N PRO A 229 11.15 0.31 -17.94
CA PRO A 229 10.21 0.82 -18.93
C PRO A 229 8.81 0.24 -18.78
N ASP A 230 8.69 -1.08 -18.65
CA ASP A 230 7.39 -1.77 -18.54
C ASP A 230 6.68 -1.41 -17.24
N ALA A 231 7.40 -1.42 -16.12
CA ALA A 231 6.84 -1.09 -14.83
C ALA A 231 6.28 0.34 -14.79
N LEU A 232 7.03 1.31 -15.31
CA LEU A 232 6.59 2.70 -15.35
C LEU A 232 5.43 2.92 -16.33
N ALA A 233 5.46 2.29 -17.50
CA ALA A 233 4.37 2.34 -18.46
C ALA A 233 3.11 1.65 -17.93
N SER A 234 3.24 0.55 -17.20
CA SER A 234 2.13 -0.15 -16.55
C SER A 234 1.48 0.71 -15.46
N ALA A 235 2.26 1.41 -14.65
CA ALA A 235 1.73 2.36 -13.67
C ALA A 235 0.99 3.52 -14.35
N ALA A 236 1.53 4.05 -15.47
CA ALA A 236 0.84 5.07 -16.24
C ALA A 236 -0.47 4.55 -16.86
N GLN A 237 -0.47 3.33 -17.42
CA GLN A 237 -1.66 2.69 -17.97
C GLN A 237 -2.76 2.50 -16.89
N GLN A 238 -2.38 2.12 -15.67
CA GLN A 238 -3.34 2.02 -14.57
C GLN A 238 -4.02 3.37 -14.30
N LEU A 239 -3.26 4.46 -14.20
CA LEU A 239 -3.83 5.79 -14.00
C LEU A 239 -4.77 6.20 -15.15
N VAL A 240 -4.40 5.90 -16.41
CA VAL A 240 -5.27 6.17 -17.58
C VAL A 240 -6.55 5.36 -17.49
N ASN A 241 -6.46 4.08 -17.18
CA ASN A 241 -7.65 3.20 -17.02
C ASN A 241 -8.58 3.66 -15.87
N LYS A 242 -8.03 4.37 -14.88
CA LYS A 242 -8.78 5.01 -13.78
C LYS A 242 -9.27 6.42 -14.11
N GLY A 243 -9.00 6.92 -15.33
CA GLY A 243 -9.52 8.19 -15.84
C GLY A 243 -8.61 9.39 -15.61
N TRP A 244 -7.30 9.19 -15.66
CA TRP A 244 -6.31 10.28 -15.64
C TRP A 244 -6.62 11.34 -16.69
N GLN A 245 -6.58 12.60 -16.30
CA GLN A 245 -6.77 13.74 -17.20
C GLN A 245 -5.43 14.44 -17.44
N PRO A 246 -4.90 14.39 -18.69
CA PRO A 246 -3.65 15.06 -19.03
C PRO A 246 -3.73 16.57 -18.77
N GLY A 247 -2.64 17.15 -18.28
CA GLY A 247 -2.56 18.59 -18.00
C GLY A 247 -3.28 19.08 -16.75
N LEU A 248 -4.12 18.24 -16.11
CA LEU A 248 -4.77 18.58 -14.85
C LEU A 248 -3.85 18.27 -13.64
N ARG A 249 -3.62 19.25 -12.78
CA ARG A 249 -2.89 19.01 -11.51
C ARG A 249 -3.69 18.07 -10.60
N TRP A 250 -3.00 17.36 -9.71
CA TRP A 250 -3.65 16.50 -8.72
C TRP A 250 -4.38 17.31 -7.64
N ALA A 251 -3.83 18.44 -7.17
CA ALA A 251 -4.42 19.34 -6.20
C ALA A 251 -3.75 20.72 -6.19
N TYR A 252 -4.37 21.65 -5.48
CA TYR A 252 -3.84 22.98 -5.16
C TYR A 252 -3.87 23.17 -3.65
N GLU A 253 -2.71 23.45 -3.02
CA GLU A 253 -2.67 23.83 -1.62
C GLU A 253 -3.25 25.24 -1.48
N VAL A 254 -4.13 25.42 -0.49
CA VAL A 254 -4.83 26.68 -0.23
C VAL A 254 -4.82 27.01 1.25
N THR A 255 -4.85 28.31 1.58
CA THR A 255 -5.26 28.79 2.90
C THR A 255 -6.78 28.84 2.93
N ALA A 256 -7.39 28.13 3.87
CA ALA A 256 -8.83 28.16 4.07
C ALA A 256 -9.24 29.43 4.84
N PRO A 257 -10.46 29.98 4.63
CA PRO A 257 -11.00 31.06 5.46
C PRO A 257 -11.17 30.63 6.92
N ALA A 258 -11.15 31.57 7.84
CA ALA A 258 -11.21 31.28 9.29
C ALA A 258 -12.53 30.61 9.72
N ASP A 259 -13.60 30.85 8.99
CA ASP A 259 -14.95 30.31 9.21
C ASP A 259 -15.26 29.13 8.27
N VAL A 260 -14.23 28.44 7.76
CA VAL A 260 -14.41 27.32 6.85
C VAL A 260 -15.33 26.25 7.44
N ASP A 261 -16.34 25.87 6.67
CA ASP A 261 -17.17 24.70 6.99
C ASP A 261 -16.48 23.41 6.52
N CYS A 262 -15.72 22.81 7.42
CA CYS A 262 -14.97 21.57 7.14
C CYS A 262 -15.87 20.37 6.83
N THR A 263 -17.19 20.43 7.05
CA THR A 263 -18.12 19.38 6.63
C THR A 263 -18.30 19.30 5.12
N GLN A 264 -17.89 20.35 4.38
CA GLN A 264 -17.84 20.32 2.91
C GLN A 264 -16.65 19.52 2.36
N GLY A 265 -15.74 19.06 3.21
CA GLY A 265 -14.56 18.28 2.84
C GLY A 265 -14.88 16.82 2.49
N VAL A 266 -15.76 16.59 1.53
CA VAL A 266 -16.13 15.28 0.98
C VAL A 266 -16.05 15.31 -0.54
N ALA A 267 -15.80 14.13 -1.14
CA ALA A 267 -15.63 14.00 -2.58
C ALA A 267 -16.88 14.43 -3.37
N GLU A 268 -18.05 14.24 -2.78
CA GLU A 268 -19.35 14.55 -3.37
C GLU A 268 -19.63 16.07 -3.47
N VAL A 269 -18.98 16.89 -2.63
CA VAL A 269 -19.07 18.34 -2.69
C VAL A 269 -18.01 18.88 -3.64
N THR A 270 -18.38 18.99 -4.90
CA THR A 270 -17.48 19.47 -5.98
C THR A 270 -17.98 20.80 -6.53
N LYS A 271 -17.11 21.79 -6.62
CA LYS A 271 -17.37 23.13 -7.18
C LYS A 271 -16.21 23.53 -8.09
N PRO A 272 -16.40 24.41 -9.07
CA PRO A 272 -15.28 25.05 -9.76
C PRO A 272 -14.30 25.66 -8.77
N ILE A 273 -12.99 25.55 -9.04
CA ILE A 273 -11.95 26.15 -8.18
C ILE A 273 -12.21 27.65 -7.96
N GLY A 274 -12.65 28.37 -9.02
CA GLY A 274 -13.01 29.78 -8.92
C GLY A 274 -14.09 30.08 -7.89
N ASP A 275 -15.01 29.13 -7.61
CA ASP A 275 -16.05 29.28 -6.58
C ASP A 275 -15.46 29.15 -5.18
N TRP A 276 -14.51 28.22 -4.99
CA TRP A 276 -13.75 28.12 -3.76
C TRP A 276 -12.95 29.40 -3.48
N LEU A 277 -12.30 29.95 -4.52
CA LEU A 277 -11.55 31.22 -4.39
C LEU A 277 -12.50 32.38 -3.98
N ARG A 278 -13.68 32.48 -4.59
CA ARG A 278 -14.71 33.49 -4.20
C ARG A 278 -15.24 33.28 -2.77
N ALA A 279 -15.22 32.06 -2.28
CA ALA A 279 -15.56 31.73 -0.90
C ALA A 279 -14.41 31.98 0.10
N GLY A 280 -13.32 32.63 -0.33
CA GLY A 280 -12.23 33.03 0.56
C GLY A 280 -11.06 32.08 0.65
N PHE A 281 -11.02 30.99 -0.12
CA PHE A 281 -9.83 30.13 -0.21
C PHE A 281 -8.76 30.82 -1.07
N VAL A 282 -7.51 30.85 -0.58
CA VAL A 282 -6.41 31.56 -1.24
C VAL A 282 -5.30 30.56 -1.58
N PRO A 283 -4.91 30.41 -2.87
CA PRO A 283 -3.77 29.59 -3.24
C PRO A 283 -2.51 30.08 -2.52
N VAL A 284 -1.77 29.13 -1.94
CA VAL A 284 -0.58 29.45 -1.16
C VAL A 284 0.50 30.10 -2.01
N ARG A 285 1.44 30.82 -1.37
CA ARG A 285 2.59 31.48 -2.02
C ARG A 285 2.20 32.45 -3.15
N GLY A 286 0.99 32.96 -3.13
CA GLY A 286 0.52 33.93 -4.15
C GLY A 286 0.38 33.32 -5.56
N GLN A 287 0.23 31.98 -5.68
CA GLN A 287 0.01 31.32 -6.96
C GLN A 287 -1.24 31.88 -7.63
N LYS A 288 -1.08 32.33 -8.86
CA LYS A 288 -2.21 32.78 -9.69
C LYS A 288 -2.68 31.62 -10.56
N LEU A 289 -3.94 31.29 -10.49
CA LEU A 289 -4.56 30.25 -11.30
C LEU A 289 -5.16 30.88 -12.57
N SER A 290 -4.89 30.25 -13.72
CA SER A 290 -5.48 30.62 -15.00
C SER A 290 -7.02 30.45 -14.98
N ALA A 291 -7.71 31.05 -15.93
CA ALA A 291 -9.16 30.87 -16.06
C ALA A 291 -9.54 29.38 -16.30
N ALA A 292 -8.70 28.65 -17.04
CA ALA A 292 -8.89 27.22 -17.29
C ALA A 292 -8.76 26.39 -15.99
N GLU A 293 -7.78 26.70 -15.14
CA GLU A 293 -7.64 26.04 -13.82
C GLU A 293 -8.81 26.38 -12.89
N GLN A 294 -9.22 27.64 -12.87
CA GLN A 294 -10.37 28.09 -12.04
C GLN A 294 -11.69 27.46 -12.47
N ALA A 295 -11.86 27.09 -13.73
CA ALA A 295 -13.03 26.37 -14.22
C ALA A 295 -13.05 24.88 -13.85
N GLN A 296 -11.92 24.30 -13.41
CA GLN A 296 -11.86 22.88 -13.06
C GLN A 296 -12.65 22.58 -11.79
N PRO A 297 -13.40 21.47 -11.77
CA PRO A 297 -14.08 21.03 -10.55
C PRO A 297 -13.06 20.51 -9.52
N ALA A 298 -13.27 20.88 -8.27
CA ALA A 298 -12.44 20.43 -7.14
C ALA A 298 -13.27 20.25 -5.89
N SER A 299 -12.82 19.35 -5.03
CA SER A 299 -13.36 19.10 -3.69
C SER A 299 -12.35 19.57 -2.64
N LEU A 300 -12.87 20.00 -1.47
CA LEU A 300 -12.03 20.39 -0.34
C LEU A 300 -11.47 19.14 0.37
N LEU A 301 -10.18 19.14 0.67
CA LEU A 301 -9.53 18.16 1.54
C LEU A 301 -8.82 18.89 2.68
N GLN A 302 -9.18 18.53 3.92
CA GLN A 302 -8.51 18.96 5.15
C GLN A 302 -8.10 17.73 5.96
N PRO A 303 -6.90 17.19 5.75
CA PRO A 303 -6.48 15.91 6.36
C PRO A 303 -6.46 15.93 7.89
N GLU A 304 -6.17 17.08 8.49
CA GLU A 304 -6.17 17.32 9.94
C GLU A 304 -7.33 18.24 10.39
N GLY A 305 -8.45 18.20 9.67
CA GLY A 305 -9.53 19.17 9.91
C GLY A 305 -9.03 20.59 9.67
N ILE A 306 -9.37 21.52 10.56
CA ILE A 306 -8.96 22.93 10.41
C ILE A 306 -7.52 23.23 10.88
N TYR A 307 -6.77 22.25 11.39
CA TYR A 307 -5.49 22.49 12.04
C TYR A 307 -4.28 22.39 11.11
N GLY A 308 -4.40 21.69 10.00
CA GLY A 308 -3.30 21.46 9.04
C GLY A 308 -3.56 22.10 7.68
N PRO A 309 -2.78 21.70 6.67
CA PRO A 309 -2.93 22.20 5.31
C PRO A 309 -4.28 21.82 4.71
N ALA A 310 -4.80 22.72 3.84
CA ALA A 310 -6.01 22.50 3.07
C ALA A 310 -5.68 22.41 1.58
N PHE A 311 -6.44 21.60 0.86
CA PHE A 311 -6.22 21.34 -0.57
C PHE A 311 -7.54 21.40 -1.34
N LEU A 312 -7.50 21.96 -2.54
CA LEU A 312 -8.54 21.78 -3.55
C LEU A 312 -8.10 20.63 -4.45
N THR A 313 -8.74 19.47 -4.30
CA THR A 313 -8.39 18.22 -4.96
C THR A 313 -9.18 18.06 -6.25
N THR A 314 -8.50 17.75 -7.34
CA THR A 314 -9.09 17.60 -8.67
C THR A 314 -9.44 16.13 -8.98
N LYS A 315 -9.92 15.85 -10.19
CA LYS A 315 -10.15 14.48 -10.66
C LYS A 315 -8.89 13.61 -10.54
N ASN A 316 -7.70 14.14 -10.85
CA ASN A 316 -6.46 13.36 -10.79
C ASN A 316 -6.04 12.96 -9.37
N TYR A 317 -6.46 13.70 -8.34
CA TYR A 317 -6.33 13.27 -6.95
C TYR A 317 -7.06 11.93 -6.71
N PHE A 318 -8.31 11.84 -7.17
CA PHE A 318 -9.12 10.63 -7.00
C PHE A 318 -8.59 9.47 -7.86
N VAL A 319 -8.00 9.76 -9.03
CA VAL A 319 -7.33 8.74 -9.85
C VAL A 319 -6.13 8.15 -9.12
N ILE A 320 -5.26 8.96 -8.51
CA ILE A 320 -4.15 8.46 -7.69
C ILE A 320 -4.69 7.68 -6.48
N LYS A 321 -5.82 8.11 -5.90
CA LYS A 321 -6.44 7.43 -4.76
C LYS A 321 -6.89 6.00 -5.07
N GLU A 322 -7.22 5.68 -6.31
CA GLU A 322 -7.53 4.31 -6.73
C GLU A 322 -6.33 3.35 -6.61
N TYR A 323 -5.11 3.87 -6.47
CA TYR A 323 -3.91 3.06 -6.23
C TYR A 323 -3.85 2.49 -4.81
N ASN A 324 -4.26 3.27 -3.79
CA ASN A 324 -4.13 2.88 -2.37
C ASN A 324 -5.30 3.30 -1.46
N PHE A 325 -6.36 3.89 -1.96
CA PHE A 325 -7.56 4.32 -1.22
C PHE A 325 -7.33 5.24 0.00
N SER A 326 -6.11 5.76 0.21
CA SER A 326 -5.75 6.64 1.33
C SER A 326 -5.51 8.07 0.88
N ASP A 327 -6.06 9.05 1.65
CA ASP A 327 -5.76 10.47 1.44
C ASP A 327 -4.26 10.75 1.64
N LEU A 328 -3.64 10.15 2.64
CA LEU A 328 -2.22 10.35 2.94
C LEU A 328 -1.31 9.78 1.85
N TYR A 329 -1.69 8.65 1.24
CA TYR A 329 -0.97 8.12 0.09
C TYR A 329 -0.96 9.11 -1.07
N VAL A 330 -2.12 9.67 -1.42
CA VAL A 330 -2.20 10.65 -2.51
C VAL A 330 -1.40 11.90 -2.20
N LEU A 331 -1.50 12.41 -0.96
CA LEU A 331 -0.71 13.57 -0.52
C LEU A 331 0.79 13.29 -0.61
N PHE A 332 1.24 12.08 -0.21
CA PHE A 332 2.63 11.67 -0.33
C PHE A 332 3.09 11.64 -1.79
N VAL A 333 2.35 10.92 -2.67
CA VAL A 333 2.68 10.77 -4.09
C VAL A 333 2.64 12.11 -4.81
N GLY A 334 1.58 12.88 -4.61
CA GLY A 334 1.41 14.20 -5.24
C GLY A 334 2.48 15.18 -4.77
N HIS A 335 2.74 15.24 -3.46
CA HIS A 335 3.78 16.10 -2.92
C HIS A 335 5.18 15.68 -3.39
N LEU A 336 5.50 14.39 -3.36
CA LEU A 336 6.77 13.88 -3.89
C LEU A 336 6.94 14.24 -5.38
N SER A 337 5.89 14.14 -6.19
CA SER A 337 5.89 14.58 -7.59
C SER A 337 6.23 16.06 -7.70
N ASP A 338 5.56 16.93 -6.93
CA ASP A 338 5.80 18.37 -6.95
C ASP A 338 7.23 18.71 -6.47
N ARG A 339 7.74 17.99 -5.48
CA ARG A 339 9.11 18.17 -4.93
C ARG A 339 10.22 17.77 -5.91
N MET A 340 9.95 16.98 -6.92
CA MET A 340 10.92 16.72 -8.00
C MET A 340 11.14 17.91 -8.91
N THR A 341 10.19 18.84 -8.99
CA THR A 341 10.27 20.04 -9.83
C THR A 341 10.43 21.34 -9.04
N SER A 342 10.02 21.33 -7.78
CA SER A 342 10.11 22.47 -6.86
C SER A 342 10.68 22.04 -5.52
N PRO A 343 11.68 22.74 -4.95
CA PRO A 343 12.25 22.39 -3.65
C PRO A 343 11.35 22.75 -2.46
N GLN A 344 10.17 23.30 -2.68
CA GLN A 344 9.32 23.84 -1.62
C GLN A 344 8.49 22.75 -0.92
N PRO A 345 8.53 22.64 0.43
CA PRO A 345 7.59 21.83 1.18
C PRO A 345 6.16 22.39 1.08
N PHE A 346 5.18 21.78 1.72
CA PHE A 346 3.87 22.41 1.88
C PHE A 346 4.02 23.77 2.59
N ALA A 347 3.22 24.74 2.21
CA ALA A 347 3.27 26.10 2.77
C ALA A 347 2.71 26.14 4.20
N THR A 348 1.65 25.37 4.44
CA THR A 348 1.03 25.21 5.75
C THR A 348 1.67 24.01 6.44
N PRO A 349 2.27 24.17 7.62
CA PRO A 349 2.85 23.04 8.35
C PRO A 349 1.75 22.09 8.84
N TRP A 350 2.10 20.81 8.97
CA TRP A 350 1.28 19.85 9.70
C TRP A 350 1.16 20.26 11.15
N SER A 351 0.01 20.02 11.76
CA SER A 351 -0.19 20.26 13.18
C SER A 351 0.49 19.19 14.03
N ALA A 352 0.65 19.47 15.32
CA ALA A 352 1.07 18.46 16.31
C ALA A 352 -0.14 17.66 16.82
N SER A 353 -1.06 17.27 15.92
CA SER A 353 -2.26 16.51 16.28
C SER A 353 -1.93 15.08 16.70
N THR A 354 -2.73 14.54 17.62
CA THR A 354 -2.63 13.14 18.04
C THR A 354 -3.65 12.31 17.26
N GLN A 355 -3.21 11.22 16.68
CA GLN A 355 -4.10 10.27 16.01
C GLN A 355 -4.77 9.37 17.05
N LEU A 356 -6.09 9.22 16.98
CA LEU A 356 -6.80 8.18 17.71
C LEU A 356 -6.42 6.79 17.16
N ARG A 357 -6.45 5.79 18.03
CA ARG A 357 -6.26 4.39 17.58
C ARG A 357 -7.41 3.97 16.66
N THR A 358 -7.14 3.08 15.73
CA THR A 358 -8.13 2.53 14.79
C THR A 358 -9.42 2.10 15.48
N ALA A 359 -9.32 1.40 16.63
CA ALA A 359 -10.48 0.97 17.40
C ALA A 359 -11.33 2.13 17.94
N ASP A 360 -10.70 3.24 18.31
CA ASP A 360 -11.42 4.42 18.83
C ASP A 360 -12.10 5.19 17.69
N VAL A 361 -11.47 5.26 16.51
CA VAL A 361 -12.10 5.82 15.30
C VAL A 361 -13.26 4.95 14.84
N GLU A 362 -13.11 3.62 14.86
CA GLU A 362 -14.20 2.68 14.54
C GLU A 362 -15.37 2.83 15.52
N ALA A 363 -15.08 2.96 16.82
CA ALA A 363 -16.10 3.24 17.83
C ALA A 363 -16.80 4.59 17.56
N MET A 364 -16.08 5.62 17.15
CA MET A 364 -16.62 6.93 16.74
C MET A 364 -17.52 6.79 15.52
N GLN A 365 -17.12 6.03 14.50
CA GLN A 365 -17.96 5.75 13.32
C GLN A 365 -19.27 5.04 13.70
N ARG A 366 -19.23 4.06 14.62
CA ARG A 366 -20.44 3.40 15.14
C ARG A 366 -21.38 4.39 15.82
N GLU A 367 -20.85 5.25 16.68
CA GLU A 367 -21.66 6.26 17.38
C GLU A 367 -22.24 7.30 16.41
N LEU A 368 -21.46 7.76 15.43
CA LEU A 368 -21.95 8.64 14.37
C LEU A 368 -23.06 7.97 13.53
N THR A 369 -22.94 6.66 13.29
CA THR A 369 -24.01 5.89 12.64
C THR A 369 -25.26 5.81 13.51
N ARG A 370 -25.11 5.58 14.82
CA ARG A 370 -26.22 5.54 15.78
C ARG A 370 -27.02 6.83 15.79
N VAL A 371 -26.35 7.97 15.69
CA VAL A 371 -27.01 9.30 15.63
C VAL A 371 -27.39 9.73 14.20
N GLY A 372 -27.27 8.86 13.21
CA GLY A 372 -27.73 9.08 11.82
C GLY A 372 -26.85 10.01 10.97
N LEU A 373 -25.62 10.29 11.40
CA LEU A 373 -24.70 11.19 10.69
C LEU A 373 -23.67 10.48 9.83
N TYR A 374 -23.56 9.16 9.92
CA TYR A 374 -22.59 8.35 9.15
C TYR A 374 -23.24 7.09 8.60
N SER A 375 -22.97 6.77 7.32
CA SER A 375 -23.56 5.61 6.63
C SER A 375 -22.54 4.84 5.77
N ASP A 376 -21.26 5.03 6.01
CA ASP A 376 -20.18 4.32 5.30
C ASP A 376 -19.59 3.20 6.17
N LYS A 377 -18.50 2.57 5.70
CA LYS A 377 -17.83 1.45 6.37
C LYS A 377 -17.30 1.84 7.76
N LEU A 378 -17.49 0.93 8.71
CA LEU A 378 -16.91 1.03 10.05
C LEU A 378 -15.50 0.40 10.02
N ASP A 379 -14.55 1.13 9.49
CA ASP A 379 -13.21 0.63 9.18
C ASP A 379 -12.09 1.23 10.06
N GLY A 380 -12.47 2.11 10.99
CA GLY A 380 -11.53 2.79 11.88
C GLY A 380 -10.61 3.81 11.19
N LYS A 381 -10.96 4.26 9.98
CA LYS A 381 -10.19 5.23 9.21
C LYS A 381 -10.84 6.60 9.25
N ALA A 382 -10.08 7.61 9.66
CA ALA A 382 -10.56 9.00 9.71
C ALA A 382 -10.51 9.66 8.32
N GLY A 383 -11.16 9.06 7.31
CA GLY A 383 -11.25 9.59 5.95
C GLY A 383 -12.18 10.79 5.82
N MET A 384 -12.34 11.32 4.60
CA MET A 384 -13.15 12.51 4.31
C MET A 384 -14.56 12.41 4.89
N LYS A 385 -15.27 11.31 4.67
CA LYS A 385 -16.64 11.10 5.16
C LYS A 385 -16.74 11.05 6.67
N THR A 386 -15.77 10.39 7.34
CA THR A 386 -15.72 10.35 8.82
C THR A 386 -15.51 11.75 9.39
N ARG A 387 -14.57 12.53 8.81
CA ARG A 387 -14.31 13.90 9.25
C ARG A 387 -15.52 14.81 9.03
N ALA A 388 -16.20 14.70 7.90
CA ALA A 388 -17.40 15.49 7.62
C ALA A 388 -18.56 15.15 8.57
N ALA A 389 -18.83 13.87 8.82
CA ALA A 389 -19.83 13.41 9.78
C ALA A 389 -19.52 13.89 11.20
N LEU A 390 -18.24 13.86 11.56
CA LEU A 390 -17.77 14.39 12.85
C LEU A 390 -18.04 15.88 12.99
N GLY A 391 -17.72 16.67 11.96
CA GLY A 391 -18.02 18.11 11.92
C GLY A 391 -19.53 18.40 12.02
N ALA A 392 -20.36 17.60 11.34
CA ALA A 392 -21.81 17.71 11.45
C ALA A 392 -22.31 17.43 12.88
N TYR A 393 -21.76 16.41 13.55
CA TYR A 393 -22.03 16.16 14.96
C TYR A 393 -21.60 17.34 15.84
N GLN A 394 -20.36 17.81 15.69
CA GLN A 394 -19.83 18.93 16.46
C GLN A 394 -20.74 20.18 16.33
N LYS A 395 -21.22 20.45 15.10
CA LYS A 395 -22.14 21.54 14.83
C LYS A 395 -23.48 21.37 15.55
N SER A 396 -24.09 20.19 15.50
CA SER A 396 -25.38 19.90 16.17
C SER A 396 -25.27 19.91 17.68
N ALA A 397 -24.10 19.51 18.23
CA ALA A 397 -23.84 19.49 19.67
C ALA A 397 -23.32 20.81 20.25
N GLY A 398 -23.22 21.89 19.45
CA GLY A 398 -22.68 23.19 19.88
C GLY A 398 -21.18 23.12 20.28
N LEU A 399 -20.43 22.16 19.75
CA LEU A 399 -19.00 22.04 19.97
C LEU A 399 -18.22 22.86 18.94
N LYS A 400 -16.92 23.08 19.20
CA LYS A 400 -16.02 23.62 18.17
C LYS A 400 -16.02 22.69 16.96
N VAL A 401 -16.35 23.24 15.79
CA VAL A 401 -16.38 22.49 14.53
C VAL A 401 -14.98 22.47 13.94
N ASP A 402 -14.23 21.43 14.20
CA ASP A 402 -12.86 21.26 13.72
C ASP A 402 -12.68 20.03 12.80
N CYS A 403 -13.69 19.17 12.69
CA CYS A 403 -13.70 17.94 11.91
C CYS A 403 -12.52 16.97 12.26
N TRP A 404 -11.94 17.10 13.46
CA TRP A 404 -10.85 16.25 13.89
C TRP A 404 -11.32 15.23 14.93
N PRO A 405 -11.02 13.91 14.73
CA PRO A 405 -11.39 12.89 15.70
C PRO A 405 -10.53 13.01 16.98
N SER A 406 -11.19 13.31 18.10
CA SER A 406 -10.56 13.41 19.40
C SER A 406 -11.30 12.58 20.46
N GLU A 407 -10.60 12.21 21.54
CA GLU A 407 -11.23 11.52 22.67
C GLU A 407 -12.38 12.33 23.29
N ALA A 408 -12.25 13.65 23.34
CA ALA A 408 -13.28 14.52 23.87
C ALA A 408 -14.58 14.42 23.07
N VAL A 409 -14.48 14.42 21.74
CA VAL A 409 -15.62 14.28 20.85
C VAL A 409 -16.20 12.86 20.94
N LEU A 410 -15.38 11.80 21.02
CA LEU A 410 -15.87 10.43 21.20
C LEU A 410 -16.67 10.30 22.51
N ARG A 411 -16.18 10.87 23.60
CA ARG A 411 -16.94 10.88 24.89
C ARG A 411 -18.27 11.64 24.75
N SER A 412 -18.26 12.78 24.07
CA SER A 412 -19.48 13.57 23.84
C SER A 412 -20.52 12.79 23.03
N ILE A 413 -20.14 12.11 21.94
CA ILE A 413 -21.08 11.34 21.11
C ILE A 413 -21.68 10.18 21.91
N ARG A 414 -20.87 9.48 22.72
CA ARG A 414 -21.34 8.39 23.61
C ARG A 414 -22.34 8.86 24.67
N ALA A 415 -22.20 10.08 25.15
CA ALA A 415 -23.12 10.70 26.13
C ALA A 415 -24.41 11.22 25.48
N ALA A 416 -24.44 11.43 24.19
CA ALA A 416 -25.62 11.86 23.45
C ALA A 416 -26.67 10.74 23.42
N LYS A 417 -27.91 11.04 23.86
CA LYS A 417 -29.05 10.13 23.91
C LYS A 417 -29.69 9.95 22.53
#